data_188c47e8b3804c2d6419380a92785307
#
_entry.id   188c47e8b3804c2d6419380a92785307
#
_cell.length_a   1.000
_cell.length_b   1.000
_cell.length_c   1.000
_cell.angle_alpha   90.00
_cell.angle_beta   90.00
_cell.angle_gamma   90.00
#
_symmetry.space_group_name_H-M   'P 1'
#
loop_
_entity.id
_entity.type
_entity.pdbx_description
1 polymer ?
#
loop_
_entity_poly.entity_id
_entity_poly.type
_entity_poly.pdbx_seq_one_letter_code
_entity_poly.pdbx_strand_id
1 'polypeptide(L)'
;MKIKKLAFFLSILLWWYFPLYAQLGGKQHFSFLHLASNARILGLGGVNLTADAKDLGMFWANPSLVDTAHATNLQLNFFTLNVGSTYSTLAFQKNLSTTRFLRLGVQYLGYGSFDGFDPAGSSTGSFSAGDYALTISYAHRIAPFTLGTNLKLVGSSIANFSSFGMLLDIAGAFIHPEKDFKVALAIKNVGFALSNYTDLSQFSMPFDAQIGFSYRPEQMPMRFSLTAHQLFPVADIVYNDPNRKGVIDALGNEVKQSVSLFDNISRRVVIGTELLFSQNFNIRLGYNFLRRSELSAEMRRALVGLSFGFMLRVKNIEIAYSRSIQHLSGGINCFAVSLNTHSLAGKKKKVVE
;
A
#
# COMPACT_ATOMS: atom_id res chain seq x y z
N MET A 1 -26.30 -24.88 30.36
CA MET A 1 -25.83 -25.59 29.14
C MET A 1 -25.20 -24.65 28.08
N LYS A 2 -25.61 -23.38 27.93
CA LYS A 2 -25.08 -22.42 26.95
C LYS A 2 -23.65 -21.93 27.25
N ILE A 3 -23.30 -21.70 28.52
CA ILE A 3 -21.97 -21.19 28.93
C ILE A 3 -20.86 -22.20 28.68
N LYS A 4 -21.11 -23.51 28.89
CA LYS A 4 -20.14 -24.57 28.63
C LYS A 4 -19.80 -24.74 27.13
N LYS A 5 -20.78 -24.47 26.25
CA LYS A 5 -20.55 -24.49 24.79
C LYS A 5 -19.73 -23.27 24.32
N LEU A 6 -19.93 -22.11 24.94
CA LEU A 6 -19.16 -20.89 24.63
C LEU A 6 -17.72 -21.03 25.09
N ALA A 7 -17.48 -21.58 26.29
CA ALA A 7 -16.13 -21.86 26.78
C ALA A 7 -15.39 -22.91 25.94
N PHE A 8 -16.08 -23.89 25.42
CA PHE A 8 -15.51 -24.90 24.50
C PHE A 8 -15.14 -24.29 23.14
N PHE A 9 -15.95 -23.38 22.60
CA PHE A 9 -15.62 -22.65 21.37
C PHE A 9 -14.43 -21.67 21.56
N LEU A 10 -14.35 -21.00 22.72
CA LEU A 10 -13.21 -20.15 23.05
C LEU A 10 -11.91 -20.96 23.23
N SER A 11 -11.99 -22.18 23.78
CA SER A 11 -10.80 -23.03 23.95
C SER A 11 -10.27 -23.58 22.62
N ILE A 12 -11.14 -23.81 21.63
CA ILE A 12 -10.72 -24.22 20.27
C ILE A 12 -10.03 -23.07 19.55
N LEU A 13 -10.47 -21.80 19.74
CA LEU A 13 -9.82 -20.61 19.19
C LEU A 13 -8.42 -20.35 19.78
N LEU A 14 -8.18 -20.79 21.03
CA LEU A 14 -6.88 -20.65 21.70
C LEU A 14 -5.86 -21.75 21.30
N TRP A 15 -6.28 -22.82 20.66
CA TRP A 15 -5.40 -23.92 20.25
C TRP A 15 -4.78 -23.74 18.86
N TRP A 16 -5.13 -22.69 18.14
CA TRP A 16 -4.48 -22.33 16.87
C TRP A 16 -3.23 -21.46 17.12
N TYR A 17 -2.36 -21.89 18.02
CA TYR A 17 -0.98 -21.41 18.05
C TYR A 17 -0.21 -22.05 16.91
N PHE A 18 -0.24 -21.46 15.72
CA PHE A 18 0.76 -21.75 14.73
C PHE A 18 2.10 -21.19 15.21
N PRO A 19 3.18 -21.97 15.24
CA PRO A 19 4.51 -21.43 15.45
C PRO A 19 4.83 -20.53 14.24
N LEU A 20 4.70 -19.24 14.42
CA LEU A 20 5.11 -18.23 13.45
C LEU A 20 6.64 -18.16 13.51
N TYR A 21 7.29 -18.86 12.60
CA TYR A 21 8.71 -18.65 12.35
C TYR A 21 8.86 -17.25 11.74
N ALA A 22 9.46 -16.31 12.50
CA ALA A 22 9.86 -15.02 11.99
C ALA A 22 10.93 -15.23 10.91
N GLN A 23 10.57 -15.09 9.65
CA GLN A 23 11.48 -15.24 8.53
C GLN A 23 12.07 -13.88 8.21
N LEU A 24 13.38 -13.78 8.28
CA LEU A 24 14.19 -12.66 7.79
C LEU A 24 13.91 -12.42 6.30
N GLY A 25 13.99 -11.16 5.85
CA GLY A 25 13.57 -10.67 4.54
C GLY A 25 13.98 -11.50 3.32
N GLY A 26 13.28 -11.32 2.22
CA GLY A 26 13.50 -12.05 0.96
C GLY A 26 12.65 -13.32 0.78
N LYS A 27 11.75 -13.63 1.72
CA LYS A 27 10.90 -14.83 1.68
C LYS A 27 9.41 -14.55 1.41
N GLN A 28 9.06 -13.33 0.97
CA GLN A 28 7.69 -12.99 0.59
C GLN A 28 7.52 -12.97 -0.92
N HIS A 29 6.52 -13.69 -1.41
CA HIS A 29 6.00 -13.54 -2.78
C HIS A 29 5.34 -12.18 -2.96
N PHE A 30 5.42 -11.62 -4.17
CA PHE A 30 4.66 -10.45 -4.60
C PHE A 30 4.81 -9.23 -3.67
N SER A 31 6.00 -9.03 -3.08
CA SER A 31 6.30 -7.94 -2.14
C SER A 31 6.04 -6.54 -2.73
N PHE A 32 5.97 -6.40 -4.07
CA PHE A 32 5.63 -5.16 -4.76
C PHE A 32 4.23 -4.63 -4.38
N LEU A 33 3.33 -5.48 -3.88
CA LEU A 33 2.00 -5.07 -3.40
C LEU A 33 2.04 -4.19 -2.13
N HIS A 34 3.19 -4.11 -1.45
CA HIS A 34 3.43 -3.15 -0.37
C HIS A 34 3.83 -1.75 -0.86
N LEU A 35 4.13 -1.58 -2.14
CA LEU A 35 4.43 -0.27 -2.71
C LEU A 35 3.19 0.63 -2.68
N ALA A 36 3.42 1.94 -2.52
CA ALA A 36 2.35 2.93 -2.68
C ALA A 36 1.77 2.84 -4.09
N SER A 37 0.45 2.73 -4.21
CA SER A 37 -0.23 2.53 -5.50
C SER A 37 -0.53 3.82 -6.25
N ASN A 38 -0.43 4.99 -5.59
CA ASN A 38 -0.70 6.29 -6.20
C ASN A 38 0.13 7.41 -5.54
N ALA A 39 0.13 8.59 -6.18
CA ALA A 39 0.89 9.75 -5.68
C ALA A 39 0.39 10.23 -4.32
N ARG A 40 -0.92 10.12 -4.01
CA ARG A 40 -1.46 10.54 -2.73
C ARG A 40 -0.90 9.71 -1.58
N ILE A 41 -0.95 8.40 -1.71
CA ILE A 41 -0.43 7.47 -0.70
C ILE A 41 1.07 7.68 -0.52
N LEU A 42 1.83 7.84 -1.62
CA LEU A 42 3.27 8.08 -1.55
C LEU A 42 3.58 9.37 -0.78
N GLY A 43 2.86 10.47 -1.08
CA GLY A 43 3.05 11.76 -0.40
C GLY A 43 2.65 11.76 1.08
N LEU A 44 1.77 10.83 1.49
CA LEU A 44 1.33 10.64 2.88
C LEU A 44 2.15 9.59 3.65
N GLY A 45 3.36 9.24 3.20
CA GLY A 45 4.25 8.32 3.90
C GLY A 45 4.28 6.90 3.33
N GLY A 46 3.59 6.64 2.22
CA GLY A 46 3.60 5.34 1.52
C GLY A 46 2.55 4.34 1.99
N VAL A 47 1.89 4.57 3.12
CA VAL A 47 0.75 3.79 3.62
C VAL A 47 -0.32 4.73 4.16
N ASN A 48 -1.53 4.62 3.67
CA ASN A 48 -2.67 5.41 4.16
C ASN A 48 -3.99 4.69 3.86
N LEU A 49 -4.84 4.54 4.87
CA LEU A 49 -6.09 3.77 4.78
C LEU A 49 -7.34 4.66 4.70
N THR A 50 -7.24 5.95 5.01
CA THR A 50 -8.37 6.87 5.21
C THR A 50 -8.26 8.17 4.41
N ALA A 51 -7.31 8.29 3.50
CA ALA A 51 -7.17 9.45 2.63
C ALA A 51 -8.44 9.70 1.78
N ASP A 52 -8.45 10.80 1.05
CA ASP A 52 -9.63 11.21 0.31
C ASP A 52 -9.99 10.20 -0.79
N ALA A 53 -11.24 9.73 -0.76
CA ALA A 53 -11.80 8.80 -1.74
C ALA A 53 -11.91 9.38 -3.16
N LYS A 54 -11.74 10.72 -3.32
CA LYS A 54 -11.69 11.36 -4.65
C LYS A 54 -10.54 10.88 -5.51
N ASP A 55 -9.47 10.36 -4.88
CA ASP A 55 -8.36 9.74 -5.57
C ASP A 55 -8.70 8.27 -5.87
N LEU A 56 -8.90 7.95 -7.14
CA LEU A 56 -9.32 6.63 -7.58
C LEU A 56 -8.36 5.53 -7.14
N GLY A 57 -7.05 5.80 -7.16
CA GLY A 57 -6.02 4.83 -6.75
C GLY A 57 -6.08 4.42 -5.27
N MET A 58 -6.94 5.03 -4.46
CA MET A 58 -7.13 4.63 -3.07
C MET A 58 -7.71 3.23 -2.90
N PHE A 59 -8.40 2.68 -3.91
CA PHE A 59 -9.02 1.35 -3.78
C PHE A 59 -8.01 0.21 -3.59
N TRP A 60 -6.77 0.35 -4.04
CA TRP A 60 -5.70 -0.62 -3.76
C TRP A 60 -5.26 -0.60 -2.28
N ALA A 61 -5.32 0.58 -1.65
CA ALA A 61 -5.04 0.67 -0.22
C ALA A 61 -6.25 0.23 0.60
N ASN A 62 -7.44 0.72 0.21
CA ASN A 62 -8.69 0.47 0.92
C ASN A 62 -9.87 0.38 -0.07
N PRO A 63 -10.36 -0.83 -0.38
CA PRO A 63 -11.48 -0.99 -1.31
C PRO A 63 -12.80 -0.39 -0.81
N SER A 64 -12.95 -0.09 0.48
CA SER A 64 -14.16 0.52 1.01
C SER A 64 -14.26 2.03 0.77
N LEU A 65 -13.16 2.71 0.40
CA LEU A 65 -13.18 4.13 0.09
C LEU A 65 -13.80 4.37 -1.29
N VAL A 66 -14.93 5.08 -1.31
CA VAL A 66 -15.65 5.43 -2.54
C VAL A 66 -16.03 6.90 -2.53
N ASP A 67 -15.89 7.55 -3.67
CA ASP A 67 -16.42 8.89 -3.92
C ASP A 67 -17.68 8.78 -4.76
N THR A 68 -18.77 9.31 -4.23
CA THR A 68 -20.07 9.32 -4.90
C THR A 68 -20.31 10.58 -5.73
N ALA A 69 -19.62 11.67 -5.41
CA ALA A 69 -19.89 12.99 -5.97
C ALA A 69 -19.06 13.30 -7.23
N HIS A 70 -17.82 12.83 -7.28
CA HIS A 70 -16.86 13.20 -8.32
C HIS A 70 -16.03 12.00 -8.75
N ALA A 71 -16.69 11.01 -9.35
CA ALA A 71 -15.99 9.83 -9.83
C ALA A 71 -14.95 10.21 -10.90
N THR A 72 -13.69 10.24 -10.51
CA THR A 72 -12.58 10.17 -11.46
C THR A 72 -12.62 8.78 -12.10
N ASN A 73 -12.84 8.74 -13.40
CA ASN A 73 -13.10 7.47 -14.05
C ASN A 73 -11.84 6.76 -14.51
N LEU A 74 -10.73 7.50 -14.67
CA LEU A 74 -9.46 6.96 -15.13
C LEU A 74 -8.31 7.64 -14.37
N GLN A 75 -7.38 6.84 -13.87
CA GLN A 75 -6.16 7.34 -13.23
C GLN A 75 -4.96 6.51 -13.67
N LEU A 76 -3.89 7.19 -14.06
CA LEU A 76 -2.57 6.63 -14.36
C LEU A 76 -1.56 7.19 -13.36
N ASN A 77 -0.75 6.32 -12.78
CA ASN A 77 0.40 6.71 -11.97
C ASN A 77 1.66 6.07 -12.54
N PHE A 78 2.73 6.83 -12.56
CA PHE A 78 4.04 6.40 -12.99
C PHE A 78 5.07 6.71 -11.90
N PHE A 79 5.78 5.69 -11.45
CA PHE A 79 6.79 5.78 -10.41
C PHE A 79 8.16 5.51 -10.99
N THR A 80 9.12 6.33 -10.61
CA THR A 80 10.53 6.02 -10.75
C THR A 80 11.07 5.57 -9.41
N LEU A 81 11.53 4.34 -9.37
CA LEU A 81 12.17 3.73 -8.22
C LEU A 81 13.69 3.89 -8.31
N ASN A 82 14.39 3.52 -7.25
CA ASN A 82 15.85 3.47 -7.30
C ASN A 82 16.33 2.36 -8.24
N VAL A 83 17.57 2.49 -8.73
CA VAL A 83 18.25 1.45 -9.54
C VAL A 83 17.55 1.14 -10.88
N GLY A 84 16.91 2.14 -11.51
CA GLY A 84 16.34 1.98 -12.86
C GLY A 84 15.01 1.21 -12.94
N SER A 85 14.47 0.78 -11.81
CA SER A 85 13.15 0.13 -11.78
C SER A 85 12.02 1.14 -11.96
N THR A 86 10.95 0.72 -12.63
CA THR A 86 9.75 1.53 -12.86
C THR A 86 8.51 0.80 -12.38
N TYR A 87 7.58 1.53 -11.79
CA TYR A 87 6.31 1.00 -11.35
C TYR A 87 5.18 1.85 -11.90
N SER A 88 4.17 1.23 -12.48
CA SER A 88 3.03 1.91 -13.09
C SER A 88 1.73 1.32 -12.61
N THR A 89 0.72 2.16 -12.42
CA THR A 89 -0.63 1.70 -12.07
C THR A 89 -1.66 2.40 -12.94
N LEU A 90 -2.65 1.65 -13.42
CA LEU A 90 -3.79 2.14 -14.18
C LEU A 90 -5.07 1.72 -13.47
N ALA A 91 -5.96 2.66 -13.22
CA ALA A 91 -7.22 2.45 -12.53
C ALA A 91 -8.39 2.99 -13.36
N PHE A 92 -9.48 2.24 -13.35
CA PHE A 92 -10.76 2.63 -13.94
C PHE A 92 -11.90 2.37 -12.97
N GLN A 93 -12.89 3.28 -12.87
CA GLN A 93 -14.09 3.12 -12.05
C GLN A 93 -15.34 3.24 -12.91
N LYS A 94 -16.30 2.36 -12.63
CA LYS A 94 -17.67 2.42 -13.11
C LYS A 94 -18.63 2.40 -11.94
N ASN A 95 -19.46 3.43 -11.83
CA ASN A 95 -20.52 3.46 -10.85
C ASN A 95 -21.69 2.59 -11.36
N LEU A 96 -22.03 1.52 -10.64
CA LEU A 96 -23.15 0.65 -10.96
C LEU A 96 -24.46 1.25 -10.44
N SER A 97 -24.40 1.95 -9.29
CA SER A 97 -25.49 2.72 -8.71
C SER A 97 -24.90 3.81 -7.79
N THR A 98 -25.75 4.56 -7.11
CA THR A 98 -25.36 5.57 -6.10
C THR A 98 -24.62 4.96 -4.89
N THR A 99 -24.79 3.64 -4.66
CA THR A 99 -24.23 2.92 -3.52
C THR A 99 -23.27 1.80 -3.90
N ARG A 100 -23.17 1.43 -5.18
CA ARG A 100 -22.37 0.29 -5.66
C ARG A 100 -21.36 0.73 -6.69
N PHE A 101 -20.12 0.32 -6.50
CA PHE A 101 -18.96 0.76 -7.29
C PHE A 101 -18.17 -0.45 -7.74
N LEU A 102 -17.84 -0.50 -9.02
CA LEU A 102 -16.93 -1.47 -9.62
C LEU A 102 -15.69 -0.73 -10.11
N ARG A 103 -14.51 -1.25 -9.74
CA ARG A 103 -13.22 -0.69 -10.16
C ARG A 103 -12.35 -1.79 -10.70
N LEU A 104 -11.57 -1.44 -11.70
CA LEU A 104 -10.56 -2.30 -12.31
C LEU A 104 -9.23 -1.61 -12.20
N GLY A 105 -8.17 -2.36 -11.94
CA GLY A 105 -6.85 -1.80 -11.86
C GLY A 105 -5.77 -2.77 -12.29
N VAL A 106 -4.73 -2.22 -12.89
CA VAL A 106 -3.53 -2.95 -13.30
C VAL A 106 -2.35 -2.28 -12.62
N GLN A 107 -1.44 -3.10 -12.09
CA GLN A 107 -0.17 -2.69 -11.53
C GLN A 107 0.93 -3.45 -12.25
N TYR A 108 2.00 -2.76 -12.61
CA TYR A 108 3.17 -3.35 -13.26
C TYR A 108 4.45 -2.77 -12.69
N LEU A 109 5.34 -3.62 -12.22
CA LEU A 109 6.69 -3.29 -11.75
C LEU A 109 7.71 -3.95 -12.68
N GLY A 110 8.48 -3.13 -13.38
CA GLY A 110 9.60 -3.57 -14.20
C GLY A 110 10.91 -3.31 -13.46
N TYR A 111 11.73 -4.33 -13.32
CA TYR A 111 13.04 -4.22 -12.67
C TYR A 111 14.17 -3.83 -13.64
N GLY A 112 13.88 -3.78 -14.95
CA GLY A 112 14.86 -3.54 -15.99
C GLY A 112 15.45 -4.82 -16.56
N SER A 113 16.60 -4.67 -17.22
CA SER A 113 17.35 -5.78 -17.84
C SER A 113 18.65 -6.01 -17.05
N PHE A 114 19.02 -7.26 -16.89
CA PHE A 114 20.21 -7.71 -16.17
C PHE A 114 21.08 -8.55 -17.08
N ASP A 115 22.39 -8.36 -17.03
CA ASP A 115 23.33 -9.21 -17.74
C ASP A 115 23.49 -10.54 -17.00
N GLY A 116 23.35 -11.63 -17.74
CA GLY A 116 23.55 -12.98 -17.24
C GLY A 116 25.00 -13.44 -17.44
N PHE A 117 25.52 -14.16 -16.46
CA PHE A 117 26.84 -14.76 -16.52
C PHE A 117 26.79 -16.21 -16.05
N ASP A 118 27.58 -17.08 -16.66
CA ASP A 118 27.78 -18.44 -16.18
C ASP A 118 28.76 -18.49 -14.99
N PRO A 119 28.94 -19.64 -14.31
CA PRO A 119 29.90 -19.76 -13.22
C PRO A 119 31.34 -19.52 -13.61
N ALA A 120 31.67 -19.56 -14.90
CA ALA A 120 33.02 -19.24 -15.44
C ALA A 120 33.20 -17.75 -15.77
N GLY A 121 32.10 -16.93 -15.60
CA GLY A 121 32.13 -15.49 -15.88
C GLY A 121 31.85 -15.14 -17.34
N SER A 122 31.48 -16.11 -18.19
CA SER A 122 31.11 -15.83 -19.59
C SER A 122 29.68 -15.31 -19.67
N SER A 123 29.46 -14.31 -20.53
CA SER A 123 28.11 -13.75 -20.71
C SER A 123 27.15 -14.79 -21.30
N THR A 124 26.01 -14.96 -20.66
CA THR A 124 24.90 -15.81 -21.12
C THR A 124 23.76 -15.02 -21.77
N GLY A 125 23.99 -13.73 -22.04
CA GLY A 125 23.00 -12.81 -22.55
C GLY A 125 22.35 -11.96 -21.48
N SER A 126 21.21 -11.32 -21.78
CA SER A 126 20.46 -10.52 -20.81
C SER A 126 19.09 -11.14 -20.50
N PHE A 127 18.62 -10.93 -19.29
CA PHE A 127 17.27 -11.32 -18.86
C PHE A 127 16.54 -10.14 -18.22
N SER A 128 15.21 -10.22 -18.17
CA SER A 128 14.36 -9.22 -17.51
C SER A 128 13.62 -9.82 -16.34
N ALA A 129 13.18 -8.94 -15.42
CA ALA A 129 12.30 -9.31 -14.32
C ALA A 129 11.16 -8.30 -14.22
N GLY A 130 9.99 -8.78 -13.81
CA GLY A 130 8.82 -7.92 -13.62
C GLY A 130 7.71 -8.61 -12.85
N ASP A 131 6.96 -7.78 -12.12
CA ASP A 131 5.77 -8.17 -11.37
C ASP A 131 4.53 -7.47 -11.91
N TYR A 132 3.39 -8.13 -11.89
CA TYR A 132 2.13 -7.55 -12.33
C TYR A 132 0.96 -8.01 -11.48
N ALA A 133 -0.05 -7.17 -11.36
CA ALA A 133 -1.31 -7.51 -10.71
C ALA A 133 -2.50 -6.93 -11.48
N LEU A 134 -3.52 -7.77 -11.68
CA LEU A 134 -4.85 -7.36 -12.11
C LEU A 134 -5.77 -7.37 -10.89
N THR A 135 -6.43 -6.25 -10.62
CA THR A 135 -7.32 -6.09 -9.46
C THR A 135 -8.74 -5.77 -9.93
N ILE A 136 -9.70 -6.55 -9.45
CA ILE A 136 -11.13 -6.27 -9.55
C ILE A 136 -11.62 -5.87 -8.16
N SER A 137 -12.21 -4.68 -8.02
CA SER A 137 -12.65 -4.14 -6.75
C SER A 137 -14.15 -3.87 -6.78
N TYR A 138 -14.83 -4.30 -5.73
CA TYR A 138 -16.24 -3.98 -5.50
C TYR A 138 -16.40 -3.30 -4.15
N ALA A 139 -17.25 -2.25 -4.11
CA ALA A 139 -17.61 -1.59 -2.87
C ALA A 139 -19.11 -1.33 -2.79
N HIS A 140 -19.64 -1.43 -1.58
CA HIS A 140 -21.02 -1.15 -1.26
C HIS A 140 -21.12 -0.20 -0.07
N ARG A 141 -21.80 0.95 -0.28
CA ARG A 141 -22.00 1.97 0.73
C ARG A 141 -23.36 1.79 1.40
N ILE A 142 -23.34 1.65 2.72
CA ILE A 142 -24.51 1.61 3.62
C ILE A 142 -24.23 2.66 4.69
N ALA A 143 -24.53 3.93 4.39
CA ALA A 143 -24.15 5.05 5.28
C ALA A 143 -24.58 4.79 6.73
N PRO A 144 -23.70 5.04 7.74
CA PRO A 144 -22.37 5.68 7.64
C PRO A 144 -21.22 4.73 7.30
N PHE A 145 -21.50 3.46 7.03
CA PHE A 145 -20.48 2.44 6.74
C PHE A 145 -20.34 2.22 5.23
N THR A 146 -19.14 1.80 4.84
CA THR A 146 -18.87 1.29 3.50
C THR A 146 -18.02 0.03 3.63
N LEU A 147 -18.37 -1.01 2.89
CA LEU A 147 -17.62 -2.25 2.80
C LEU A 147 -17.05 -2.38 1.39
N GLY A 148 -15.88 -2.96 1.28
CA GLY A 148 -15.23 -3.16 0.00
C GLY A 148 -14.35 -4.40 -0.02
N THR A 149 -14.15 -4.95 -1.21
CA THR A 149 -13.28 -6.10 -1.45
C THR A 149 -12.50 -5.91 -2.75
N ASN A 150 -11.26 -6.42 -2.78
CA ASN A 150 -10.45 -6.54 -3.98
C ASN A 150 -10.14 -8.02 -4.22
N LEU A 151 -10.35 -8.48 -5.43
CA LEU A 151 -9.79 -9.73 -5.93
C LEU A 151 -8.60 -9.39 -6.81
N LYS A 152 -7.44 -9.97 -6.52
CA LYS A 152 -6.17 -9.74 -7.21
C LYS A 152 -5.66 -11.02 -7.84
N LEU A 153 -5.35 -10.96 -9.13
CA LEU A 153 -4.57 -11.96 -9.84
C LEU A 153 -3.16 -11.39 -10.00
N VAL A 154 -2.17 -12.05 -9.42
CA VAL A 154 -0.80 -11.56 -9.36
C VAL A 154 0.14 -12.53 -10.06
N GLY A 155 1.17 -11.98 -10.68
CA GLY A 155 2.20 -12.76 -11.33
C GLY A 155 3.55 -12.08 -11.20
N SER A 156 4.58 -12.88 -11.20
CA SER A 156 5.96 -12.47 -11.20
C SER A 156 6.77 -13.32 -12.16
N SER A 157 7.67 -12.69 -12.88
CA SER A 157 8.55 -13.36 -13.85
C SER A 157 9.98 -12.87 -13.65
N ILE A 158 10.92 -13.79 -13.53
CA ILE A 158 12.36 -13.53 -13.41
C ILE A 158 13.09 -14.50 -14.31
N ALA A 159 13.70 -14.00 -15.38
CA ALA A 159 14.32 -14.82 -16.42
C ALA A 159 13.33 -15.89 -16.94
N ASN A 160 13.63 -17.17 -16.74
CA ASN A 160 12.82 -18.31 -17.17
C ASN A 160 11.85 -18.82 -16.09
N PHE A 161 11.83 -18.19 -14.91
CA PHE A 161 10.98 -18.60 -13.80
C PHE A 161 9.76 -17.69 -13.69
N SER A 162 8.61 -18.26 -13.42
CA SER A 162 7.37 -17.51 -13.20
C SER A 162 6.61 -18.04 -12.00
N SER A 163 5.90 -17.15 -11.34
CA SER A 163 5.02 -17.48 -10.23
C SER A 163 3.70 -16.73 -10.38
N PHE A 164 2.58 -17.37 -10.04
CA PHE A 164 1.25 -16.81 -10.08
C PHE A 164 0.54 -17.03 -8.76
N GLY A 165 -0.35 -16.09 -8.41
CA GLY A 165 -1.13 -16.16 -7.19
C GLY A 165 -2.48 -15.47 -7.29
N MET A 166 -3.36 -15.79 -6.35
CA MET A 166 -4.66 -15.17 -6.19
C MET A 166 -4.81 -14.66 -4.76
N LEU A 167 -5.14 -13.39 -4.60
CA LEU A 167 -5.21 -12.70 -3.32
C LEU A 167 -6.53 -11.96 -3.17
N LEU A 168 -6.99 -11.83 -1.94
CA LEU A 168 -8.21 -11.12 -1.54
C LEU A 168 -7.86 -10.05 -0.53
N ASP A 169 -8.45 -8.84 -0.71
CA ASP A 169 -8.50 -7.83 0.33
C ASP A 169 -9.96 -7.63 0.77
N ILE A 170 -10.16 -7.39 2.06
CA ILE A 170 -11.44 -7.02 2.64
C ILE A 170 -11.23 -5.79 3.50
N ALA A 171 -12.06 -4.77 3.33
CA ALA A 171 -11.98 -3.55 4.11
C ALA A 171 -13.36 -2.99 4.45
N GLY A 172 -13.40 -2.29 5.57
CA GLY A 172 -14.54 -1.51 6.03
C GLY A 172 -14.11 -0.11 6.44
N ALA A 173 -14.95 0.88 6.15
CA ALA A 173 -14.76 2.24 6.59
C ALA A 173 -16.04 2.77 7.24
N PHE A 174 -15.87 3.47 8.36
CA PHE A 174 -16.86 4.34 8.97
C PHE A 174 -16.54 5.78 8.56
N ILE A 175 -17.53 6.48 7.99
CA ILE A 175 -17.42 7.87 7.58
C ILE A 175 -18.47 8.64 8.37
N HIS A 176 -18.02 9.53 9.27
CA HIS A 176 -18.93 10.31 10.09
C HIS A 176 -19.84 11.18 9.22
N PRO A 177 -21.16 11.24 9.48
CA PRO A 177 -22.10 11.95 8.61
C PRO A 177 -21.87 13.46 8.55
N GLU A 178 -21.49 14.08 9.66
CA GLU A 178 -21.39 15.53 9.80
C GLU A 178 -19.95 16.05 9.84
N LYS A 179 -19.01 15.27 10.43
CA LYS A 179 -17.62 15.68 10.60
C LYS A 179 -16.73 15.00 9.58
N ASP A 180 -15.68 15.66 9.13
CA ASP A 180 -14.64 15.03 8.29
C ASP A 180 -13.74 14.12 9.16
N PHE A 181 -14.36 13.05 9.66
CA PHE A 181 -13.74 12.01 10.47
C PHE A 181 -14.02 10.65 9.84
N LYS A 182 -12.97 9.86 9.70
CA LYS A 182 -13.02 8.51 9.12
C LYS A 182 -12.20 7.55 9.95
N VAL A 183 -12.72 6.34 10.08
CA VAL A 183 -12.00 5.17 10.62
C VAL A 183 -12.10 4.06 9.60
N ALA A 184 -11.04 3.34 9.37
CA ALA A 184 -11.04 2.21 8.47
C ALA A 184 -10.21 1.05 8.99
N LEU A 185 -10.63 -0.16 8.62
CA LEU A 185 -9.95 -1.42 8.86
C LEU A 185 -9.77 -2.12 7.53
N ALA A 186 -8.62 -2.74 7.31
CA ALA A 186 -8.37 -3.56 6.13
C ALA A 186 -7.53 -4.79 6.47
N ILE A 187 -7.89 -5.90 5.89
CA ILE A 187 -7.12 -7.14 5.82
C ILE A 187 -6.77 -7.33 4.35
N LYS A 188 -5.48 -7.35 4.04
CA LYS A 188 -4.97 -7.31 2.67
C LYS A 188 -4.15 -8.53 2.33
N ASN A 189 -4.20 -8.90 1.05
CA ASN A 189 -3.35 -9.93 0.47
C ASN A 189 -3.50 -11.31 1.13
N VAL A 190 -4.73 -11.67 1.51
CA VAL A 190 -5.06 -13.02 1.97
C VAL A 190 -5.21 -13.92 0.75
N GLY A 191 -4.41 -14.97 0.64
CA GLY A 191 -4.50 -15.88 -0.50
C GLY A 191 -3.34 -16.86 -0.59
N PHE A 192 -3.12 -17.37 -1.78
CA PHE A 192 -2.14 -18.42 -2.03
C PHE A 192 -1.49 -18.29 -3.41
N ALA A 193 -0.31 -18.91 -3.55
CA ALA A 193 0.33 -19.08 -4.84
C ALA A 193 -0.32 -20.25 -5.59
N LEU A 194 -0.65 -20.02 -6.86
CA LEU A 194 -1.12 -21.06 -7.79
C LEU A 194 0.06 -21.80 -8.40
N SER A 195 1.17 -21.11 -8.62
CA SER A 195 2.46 -21.68 -9.02
C SER A 195 3.60 -20.94 -8.33
N ASN A 196 4.65 -21.66 -7.98
CA ASN A 196 5.88 -21.12 -7.43
C ASN A 196 6.97 -21.08 -8.51
N TYR A 197 8.03 -20.31 -8.33
CA TYR A 197 9.17 -20.28 -9.25
C TYR A 197 9.85 -21.64 -9.38
N THR A 198 9.93 -22.39 -8.28
CA THR A 198 10.44 -23.77 -8.23
C THR A 198 9.66 -24.55 -7.20
N ASP A 199 9.62 -25.88 -7.32
CA ASP A 199 8.88 -26.76 -6.40
C ASP A 199 9.39 -26.69 -4.95
N LEU A 200 10.64 -26.27 -4.75
CA LEU A 200 11.28 -26.13 -3.44
C LEU A 200 11.05 -24.77 -2.79
N SER A 201 10.54 -23.76 -3.52
CA SER A 201 10.36 -22.40 -3.00
C SER A 201 9.07 -22.29 -2.18
N GLN A 202 9.23 -22.19 -0.86
CA GLN A 202 8.13 -21.85 0.04
C GLN A 202 8.25 -20.38 0.44
N PHE A 203 7.38 -19.55 -0.11
CA PHE A 203 7.33 -18.13 0.23
C PHE A 203 5.99 -17.80 0.90
N SER A 204 5.99 -16.87 1.84
CA SER A 204 4.77 -16.34 2.45
C SER A 204 4.11 -15.30 1.56
N MET A 205 2.78 -15.19 1.62
CA MET A 205 2.05 -14.09 0.98
C MET A 205 2.30 -12.76 1.70
N PRO A 206 2.20 -11.60 1.02
CA PRO A 206 2.43 -10.28 1.61
C PRO A 206 1.22 -9.83 2.43
N PHE A 207 0.80 -10.65 3.38
CA PHE A 207 -0.33 -10.38 4.27
C PHE A 207 -0.12 -9.09 5.05
N ASP A 208 -1.17 -8.27 5.14
CA ASP A 208 -1.14 -7.04 5.92
C ASP A 208 -2.50 -6.73 6.54
N ALA A 209 -2.53 -6.53 7.85
CA ALA A 209 -3.69 -6.03 8.57
C ALA A 209 -3.42 -4.59 9.00
N GLN A 210 -4.35 -3.69 8.67
CA GLN A 210 -4.19 -2.25 8.84
C GLN A 210 -5.39 -1.64 9.54
N ILE A 211 -5.13 -0.59 10.34
CA ILE A 211 -6.13 0.32 10.89
C ILE A 211 -5.74 1.75 10.57
N GLY A 212 -6.70 2.58 10.21
CA GLY A 212 -6.47 3.97 9.86
C GLY A 212 -7.51 4.90 10.43
N PHE A 213 -7.07 6.12 10.73
CA PHE A 213 -7.88 7.23 11.21
C PHE A 213 -7.56 8.47 10.39
N SER A 214 -8.55 9.29 10.11
CA SER A 214 -8.32 10.65 9.62
C SER A 214 -9.34 11.61 10.20
N TYR A 215 -8.87 12.83 10.45
CA TYR A 215 -9.69 13.90 10.98
C TYR A 215 -9.27 15.23 10.38
N ARG A 216 -10.25 16.04 10.02
CA ARG A 216 -10.08 17.44 9.62
C ARG A 216 -10.93 18.32 10.54
N PRO A 217 -10.30 19.17 11.38
CA PRO A 217 -11.02 20.18 12.14
C PRO A 217 -11.77 21.14 11.21
N GLU A 218 -12.98 21.54 11.59
CA GLU A 218 -13.89 22.34 10.74
C GLU A 218 -13.29 23.69 10.30
N GLN A 219 -12.50 24.31 11.17
CA GLN A 219 -11.90 25.63 10.91
C GLN A 219 -10.48 25.57 10.35
N MET A 220 -9.96 24.36 10.11
CA MET A 220 -8.58 24.19 9.63
C MET A 220 -8.56 23.65 8.20
N PRO A 221 -7.73 24.20 7.32
CA PRO A 221 -7.50 23.65 5.98
C PRO A 221 -6.53 22.45 6.03
N MET A 222 -6.54 21.70 7.12
CA MET A 222 -5.60 20.59 7.35
C MET A 222 -6.35 19.32 7.72
N ARG A 223 -6.03 18.22 7.04
CA ARG A 223 -6.47 16.87 7.41
C ARG A 223 -5.28 16.09 7.92
N PHE A 224 -5.42 15.50 9.08
CA PHE A 224 -4.45 14.61 9.69
C PHE A 224 -4.88 13.16 9.47
N SER A 225 -3.94 12.28 9.23
CA SER A 225 -4.16 10.85 9.10
C SER A 225 -3.11 10.07 9.88
N LEU A 226 -3.55 8.98 10.49
CA LEU A 226 -2.72 8.02 11.19
C LEU A 226 -3.08 6.64 10.67
N THR A 227 -2.10 5.88 10.22
CA THR A 227 -2.32 4.50 9.78
C THR A 227 -1.32 3.59 10.46
N ALA A 228 -1.81 2.55 11.12
CA ALA A 228 -1.00 1.46 11.61
C ALA A 228 -1.14 0.27 10.66
N HIS A 229 -0.01 -0.29 10.25
CA HIS A 229 0.08 -1.37 9.28
C HIS A 229 0.96 -2.51 9.79
N GLN A 230 0.92 -3.66 9.11
CA GLN A 230 1.63 -4.88 9.51
C GLN A 230 1.34 -5.27 10.98
N LEU A 231 0.05 -5.19 11.36
CA LEU A 231 -0.37 -5.45 12.73
C LEU A 231 -0.16 -6.92 13.14
N PHE A 232 -0.06 -7.81 12.18
CA PHE A 232 0.22 -9.23 12.38
C PHE A 232 1.26 -9.70 11.35
N PRO A 233 2.20 -10.59 11.76
CA PRO A 233 2.50 -11.01 13.14
C PRO A 233 3.07 -9.86 13.97
N VAL A 234 2.96 -9.97 15.29
CA VAL A 234 3.48 -8.95 16.24
C VAL A 234 5.01 -9.00 16.38
N ALA A 235 5.68 -9.80 15.56
CA ALA A 235 7.14 -9.89 15.53
C ALA A 235 7.78 -8.56 15.08
N ASP A 236 9.08 -8.43 15.30
CA ASP A 236 9.85 -7.30 14.82
C ASP A 236 9.84 -7.25 13.27
N ILE A 237 9.43 -6.10 12.73
CA ILE A 237 9.29 -5.89 11.29
C ILE A 237 10.50 -5.26 10.62
N VAL A 238 11.53 -4.90 11.38
CA VAL A 238 12.77 -4.33 10.84
C VAL A 238 13.74 -5.45 10.52
N TYR A 239 14.06 -5.60 9.24
CA TYR A 239 14.99 -6.63 8.75
C TYR A 239 16.46 -6.21 8.84
N ASN A 240 16.75 -4.94 8.62
CA ASN A 240 18.08 -4.38 8.63
C ASN A 240 18.09 -3.03 9.34
N ASP A 241 18.29 -3.05 10.64
CA ASP A 241 18.42 -1.84 11.44
C ASP A 241 19.94 -1.53 11.62
N PRO A 242 20.46 -0.48 10.95
CA PRO A 242 21.88 -0.12 11.07
C PRO A 242 22.28 0.32 12.49
N ASN A 243 21.29 0.61 13.35
CA ASN A 243 21.56 0.95 14.77
C ASN A 243 21.61 -0.28 15.67
N ARG A 244 21.26 -1.46 15.17
CA ARG A 244 21.41 -2.74 15.86
C ARG A 244 22.81 -3.27 15.64
N LYS A 245 23.77 -2.79 16.42
CA LYS A 245 25.07 -3.46 16.50
C LYS A 245 24.88 -4.76 17.27
N GLY A 246 25.24 -5.87 16.65
CA GLY A 246 25.36 -7.14 17.36
C GLY A 246 26.36 -6.94 18.50
N VAL A 247 25.86 -6.90 19.73
CA VAL A 247 26.75 -6.90 20.90
C VAL A 247 27.22 -8.34 21.03
N ILE A 248 28.51 -8.57 20.81
CA ILE A 248 29.12 -9.86 21.08
C ILE A 248 29.33 -9.94 22.59
N ASP A 249 28.79 -10.97 23.25
CA ASP A 249 29.03 -11.21 24.67
C ASP A 249 30.49 -11.64 24.91
N ALA A 250 30.88 -11.72 26.18
CA ALA A 250 32.22 -12.13 26.57
C ALA A 250 32.58 -13.58 26.13
N LEU A 251 31.60 -14.35 25.63
CA LEU A 251 31.74 -15.73 25.13
C LEU A 251 31.73 -15.80 23.60
N GLY A 252 31.68 -14.65 22.90
CA GLY A 252 31.67 -14.59 21.44
C GLY A 252 30.30 -14.83 20.79
N ASN A 253 29.21 -14.89 21.53
CA ASN A 253 27.85 -15.08 20.98
C ASN A 253 27.23 -13.73 20.64
N GLU A 254 26.54 -13.63 19.49
CA GLU A 254 25.75 -12.46 19.14
C GLU A 254 24.53 -12.31 20.08
N VAL A 255 24.55 -11.32 20.94
CA VAL A 255 23.39 -10.95 21.78
C VAL A 255 22.45 -10.10 20.94
N LYS A 256 21.31 -10.65 20.53
CA LYS A 256 20.25 -9.89 19.86
C LYS A 256 19.67 -8.89 20.85
N GLN A 257 19.89 -7.60 20.63
CA GLN A 257 19.23 -6.56 21.40
C GLN A 257 17.70 -6.64 21.14
N SER A 258 16.92 -6.76 22.22
CA SER A 258 15.46 -6.70 22.13
C SER A 258 15.02 -5.27 21.81
N VAL A 259 14.12 -5.11 20.85
CA VAL A 259 13.49 -3.82 20.52
C VAL A 259 12.47 -3.50 21.62
N SER A 260 12.44 -2.25 22.09
CA SER A 260 11.43 -1.83 23.05
C SER A 260 10.02 -1.93 22.41
N LEU A 261 9.00 -2.20 23.22
CA LEU A 261 7.60 -2.25 22.75
C LEU A 261 7.19 -0.93 22.07
N PHE A 262 7.61 0.20 22.60
CA PHE A 262 7.33 1.51 22.01
C PHE A 262 7.97 1.66 20.63
N ASP A 263 9.21 1.26 20.46
CA ASP A 263 9.90 1.32 19.17
C ASP A 263 9.24 0.37 18.15
N ASN A 264 8.86 -0.83 18.54
CA ASN A 264 8.15 -1.77 17.68
C ASN A 264 6.77 -1.25 17.26
N ILE A 265 6.01 -0.61 18.14
CA ILE A 265 4.73 0.01 17.80
C ILE A 265 4.93 1.22 16.89
N SER A 266 5.89 2.09 17.17
CA SER A 266 6.14 3.29 16.36
C SER A 266 6.50 2.94 14.92
N ARG A 267 7.28 1.89 14.70
CA ARG A 267 7.65 1.40 13.34
C ARG A 267 6.46 0.96 12.49
N ARG A 268 5.32 0.61 13.13
CA ARG A 268 4.09 0.23 12.44
C ARG A 268 3.22 1.43 12.08
N VAL A 269 3.58 2.63 12.50
CA VAL A 269 2.76 3.83 12.35
C VAL A 269 3.29 4.72 11.22
N VAL A 270 2.35 5.21 10.42
CA VAL A 270 2.58 6.24 9.40
C VAL A 270 1.67 7.41 9.70
N ILE A 271 2.25 8.61 9.74
CA ILE A 271 1.53 9.87 9.96
C ILE A 271 1.49 10.63 8.64
N GLY A 272 0.32 11.12 8.27
CA GLY A 272 0.13 11.95 7.08
C GLY A 272 -0.66 13.21 7.38
N THR A 273 -0.33 14.28 6.68
CA THR A 273 -1.04 15.57 6.75
C THR A 273 -1.30 16.07 5.34
N GLU A 274 -2.54 16.50 5.06
CA GLU A 274 -2.92 17.18 3.83
C GLU A 274 -3.29 18.63 4.14
N LEU A 275 -2.61 19.58 3.50
CA LEU A 275 -2.91 21.01 3.52
C LEU A 275 -3.86 21.31 2.34
N LEU A 276 -5.12 21.57 2.63
CA LEU A 276 -6.20 21.74 1.65
C LEU A 276 -6.44 23.23 1.38
N PHE A 277 -5.59 23.86 0.57
CA PHE A 277 -5.71 25.30 0.26
C PHE A 277 -6.97 25.60 -0.54
N SER A 278 -7.33 24.70 -1.45
CA SER A 278 -8.57 24.78 -2.21
C SER A 278 -9.02 23.37 -2.66
N GLN A 279 -10.18 23.31 -3.33
CA GLN A 279 -10.62 22.06 -3.96
C GLN A 279 -9.72 21.64 -5.13
N ASN A 280 -8.92 22.56 -5.66
CA ASN A 280 -8.08 22.37 -6.83
C ASN A 280 -6.59 22.28 -6.51
N PHE A 281 -6.18 22.59 -5.29
CA PHE A 281 -4.78 22.55 -4.88
C PHE A 281 -4.62 22.09 -3.45
N ASN A 282 -3.79 21.07 -3.25
CA ASN A 282 -3.38 20.61 -1.92
C ASN A 282 -1.91 20.19 -1.90
N ILE A 283 -1.32 20.28 -0.71
CA ILE A 283 0.02 19.80 -0.40
C ILE A 283 -0.10 18.68 0.61
N ARG A 284 0.76 17.69 0.50
CA ARG A 284 0.78 16.47 1.32
C ARG A 284 2.15 16.30 1.95
N LEU A 285 2.14 15.93 3.20
CA LEU A 285 3.34 15.59 3.97
C LEU A 285 3.09 14.27 4.71
N GLY A 286 4.07 13.41 4.74
CA GLY A 286 3.98 12.11 5.39
C GLY A 286 5.28 11.71 6.06
N TYR A 287 5.17 10.93 7.11
CA TYR A 287 6.32 10.38 7.82
C TYR A 287 6.09 8.90 8.15
N ASN A 288 7.06 8.07 7.78
CA ASN A 288 7.04 6.62 7.98
C ASN A 288 8.21 6.20 8.87
N PHE A 289 7.88 5.78 10.09
CA PHE A 289 8.87 5.40 11.08
C PHE A 289 9.62 4.11 10.71
N LEU A 290 8.96 3.15 10.05
CA LEU A 290 9.61 1.91 9.62
C LEU A 290 10.72 2.20 8.60
N ARG A 291 10.41 3.00 7.57
CA ARG A 291 11.40 3.36 6.54
C ARG A 291 12.59 4.09 7.14
N ARG A 292 12.35 4.95 8.14
CA ARG A 292 13.41 5.60 8.87
C ARG A 292 14.34 4.59 9.56
N SER A 293 13.77 3.57 10.18
CA SER A 293 14.54 2.56 10.91
C SER A 293 15.33 1.63 9.99
N GLU A 294 14.74 1.22 8.85
CA GLU A 294 15.36 0.28 7.92
C GLU A 294 16.40 0.92 6.99
N LEU A 295 16.17 2.16 6.56
CA LEU A 295 16.91 2.77 5.45
C LEU A 295 17.83 3.91 5.87
N SER A 296 17.88 4.25 7.17
CA SER A 296 18.78 5.29 7.65
C SER A 296 20.20 4.77 7.78
N ALA A 297 21.17 5.44 7.14
CA ALA A 297 22.58 5.22 7.39
C ALA A 297 23.02 5.91 8.69
N GLU A 298 23.98 5.32 9.44
CA GLU A 298 24.44 5.82 10.75
C GLU A 298 24.92 7.28 10.71
N MET A 299 25.54 7.72 9.61
CA MET A 299 26.14 9.05 9.52
C MET A 299 25.19 10.17 9.01
N ARG A 300 24.06 9.87 8.39
CA ARG A 300 23.13 10.87 7.82
C ARG A 300 21.68 10.44 7.90
N ARG A 301 21.05 10.72 9.03
CA ARG A 301 19.65 10.31 9.32
C ARG A 301 18.59 11.32 8.85
N ALA A 302 18.96 12.50 8.34
CA ALA A 302 18.16 13.70 8.43
C ALA A 302 16.74 13.62 7.83
N LEU A 303 16.54 13.02 6.65
CA LEU A 303 15.25 13.12 5.93
C LEU A 303 14.63 11.77 5.56
N VAL A 304 15.26 10.65 5.89
CA VAL A 304 14.72 9.31 5.58
C VAL A 304 13.39 9.08 6.27
N GLY A 305 12.40 8.55 5.55
CA GLY A 305 11.05 8.34 6.02
C GLY A 305 10.09 9.52 5.77
N LEU A 306 10.60 10.70 5.37
CA LEU A 306 9.77 11.81 4.95
C LEU A 306 9.27 11.63 3.52
N SER A 307 8.04 12.02 3.30
CA SER A 307 7.39 12.09 1.98
C SER A 307 6.67 13.41 1.84
N PHE A 308 6.64 13.94 0.62
CA PHE A 308 5.87 15.13 0.30
C PHE A 308 5.25 14.99 -1.09
N GLY A 309 4.22 15.76 -1.34
CA GLY A 309 3.56 15.80 -2.64
C GLY A 309 2.62 16.96 -2.76
N PHE A 310 2.16 17.19 -3.97
CA PHE A 310 1.12 18.15 -4.26
C PHE A 310 0.14 17.63 -5.31
N MET A 311 -1.03 18.24 -5.37
CA MET A 311 -2.04 17.98 -6.39
C MET A 311 -2.57 19.30 -6.92
N LEU A 312 -2.71 19.38 -8.24
CA LEU A 312 -3.33 20.48 -8.96
C LEU A 312 -4.42 19.94 -9.87
N ARG A 313 -5.63 20.49 -9.75
CA ARG A 313 -6.76 20.17 -10.62
C ARG A 313 -7.05 21.35 -11.54
N VAL A 314 -7.09 21.07 -12.83
CA VAL A 314 -7.45 22.06 -13.86
C VAL A 314 -8.62 21.45 -14.66
N LYS A 315 -9.82 22.02 -14.47
CA LYS A 315 -11.06 21.49 -15.09
C LYS A 315 -11.29 20.01 -14.73
N ASN A 316 -11.13 19.15 -15.70
CA ASN A 316 -11.40 17.69 -15.62
C ASN A 316 -10.15 16.84 -15.46
N ILE A 317 -8.99 17.49 -15.42
CA ILE A 317 -7.68 16.84 -15.30
C ILE A 317 -7.13 17.15 -13.92
N GLU A 318 -6.70 16.13 -13.22
CA GLU A 318 -5.94 16.26 -11.98
C GLU A 318 -4.53 15.74 -12.21
N ILE A 319 -3.55 16.53 -11.87
CA ILE A 319 -2.13 16.18 -11.92
C ILE A 319 -1.62 16.16 -10.49
N ALA A 320 -0.91 15.11 -10.12
CA ALA A 320 -0.27 15.04 -8.81
C ALA A 320 1.19 14.57 -8.95
N TYR A 321 2.01 15.09 -8.09
CA TYR A 321 3.40 14.66 -7.92
C TYR A 321 3.65 14.38 -6.46
N SER A 322 4.44 13.34 -6.20
CA SER A 322 4.91 13.04 -4.84
C SER A 322 6.30 12.44 -4.87
N ARG A 323 7.04 12.70 -3.80
CA ARG A 323 8.36 12.13 -3.55
C ARG A 323 8.45 11.57 -2.15
N SER A 324 9.00 10.38 -2.02
CA SER A 324 9.36 9.75 -0.75
C SER A 324 10.87 9.58 -0.67
N ILE A 325 11.48 10.10 0.38
CA ILE A 325 12.92 10.02 0.62
C ILE A 325 13.18 8.71 1.34
N GLN A 326 13.83 7.76 0.66
CA GLN A 326 14.08 6.42 1.21
C GLN A 326 15.53 6.21 1.63
N HIS A 327 16.47 6.73 0.87
CA HIS A 327 17.91 6.58 1.13
C HIS A 327 18.66 7.84 0.72
N LEU A 328 19.90 7.98 1.17
CA LEU A 328 20.79 9.07 0.77
C LEU A 328 21.04 9.14 -0.74
N SER A 329 21.06 7.98 -1.39
CA SER A 329 21.29 7.86 -2.84
C SER A 329 20.05 8.09 -3.68
N GLY A 330 18.85 8.22 -3.08
CA GLY A 330 17.65 8.44 -3.85
C GLY A 330 16.34 8.25 -3.09
N GLY A 331 15.25 8.39 -3.81
CA GLY A 331 13.89 8.22 -3.31
C GLY A 331 12.95 7.83 -4.45
N ILE A 332 11.74 7.49 -4.11
CA ILE A 332 10.67 7.19 -5.07
C ILE A 332 10.01 8.49 -5.48
N ASN A 333 9.87 8.73 -6.78
CA ASN A 333 9.02 9.79 -7.32
C ASN A 333 7.79 9.16 -7.96
N CYS A 334 6.66 9.86 -7.88
CA CYS A 334 5.43 9.46 -8.54
C CYS A 334 4.79 10.65 -9.24
N PHE A 335 4.46 10.46 -10.52
CA PHE A 335 3.61 11.34 -11.30
C PHE A 335 2.26 10.67 -11.53
N ALA A 336 1.18 11.39 -11.31
CA ALA A 336 -0.17 10.89 -11.48
C ALA A 336 -0.99 11.83 -12.34
N VAL A 337 -1.80 11.24 -13.22
CA VAL A 337 -2.80 11.95 -14.01
C VAL A 337 -4.14 11.26 -13.84
N SER A 338 -5.16 12.04 -13.48
CA SER A 338 -6.53 11.54 -13.30
C SER A 338 -7.47 12.31 -14.22
N LEU A 339 -8.38 11.61 -14.86
CA LEU A 339 -9.31 12.15 -15.85
C LEU A 339 -10.75 11.84 -15.44
N ASN A 340 -11.60 12.87 -15.46
CA ASN A 340 -13.04 12.68 -15.37
C ASN A 340 -13.63 12.54 -16.78
N THR A 341 -13.89 11.29 -17.19
CA THR A 341 -14.35 10.99 -18.55
C THR A 341 -15.81 11.37 -18.79
N HIS A 342 -16.65 11.48 -17.75
CA HIS A 342 -18.06 11.91 -17.92
C HIS A 342 -18.19 13.33 -18.45
N SER A 343 -17.25 14.19 -18.13
CA SER A 343 -17.25 15.57 -18.62
C SER A 343 -16.58 15.73 -19.97
N LEU A 344 -15.73 14.78 -20.40
CA LEU A 344 -15.12 14.76 -21.73
C LEU A 344 -16.06 14.20 -22.80
N ALA A 345 -16.93 13.24 -22.44
CA ALA A 345 -17.94 12.65 -23.32
C ALA A 345 -19.12 13.58 -23.55
N GLY A 346 -18.90 14.86 -23.81
CA GLY A 346 -19.78 15.94 -24.18
C GLY A 346 -21.27 15.69 -23.89
N LYS A 347 -21.95 16.62 -23.22
CA LYS A 347 -23.40 16.68 -23.20
C LYS A 347 -23.94 16.52 -24.63
N LYS A 348 -24.37 15.31 -25.02
CA LYS A 348 -25.31 15.19 -26.13
C LYS A 348 -26.51 16.05 -25.71
N LYS A 349 -26.64 17.22 -26.29
CA LYS A 349 -27.83 18.05 -26.22
C LYS A 349 -29.01 17.12 -26.55
N LYS A 350 -29.90 16.86 -25.58
CA LYS A 350 -31.24 16.46 -25.91
C LYS A 350 -31.83 17.60 -26.75
N VAL A 351 -31.87 17.41 -28.04
CA VAL A 351 -32.78 18.14 -28.92
C VAL A 351 -34.14 17.64 -28.51
N VAL A 352 -34.88 18.48 -27.78
CA VAL A 352 -36.32 18.30 -27.53
C VAL A 352 -36.97 18.78 -28.81
N GLU A 353 -37.49 17.87 -29.61
CA GLU A 353 -38.60 18.11 -30.53
C GLU A 353 -39.89 18.07 -29.77
#